data_31169d70127f4fd4a7c1b35e2337c454
#
_entry.id   31169d70127f4fd4a7c1b35e2337c454
#
_cell.length_a   1.000
_cell.length_b   1.000
_cell.length_c   1.000
_cell.angle_alpha   90.00
_cell.angle_beta   90.00
_cell.angle_gamma   90.00
#
_symmetry.space_group_name_H-M   'P 1'
#
loop_
_entity.id
_entity.type
_entity.pdbx_description
1 polymer ?
#
loop_
_entity_poly.entity_id
_entity_poly.type
_entity_poly.pdbx_seq_one_letter_code
_entity_poly.pdbx_strand_id
1 'polypeptide(L)'
;KYSVPGYNISAKTGTAQVASDTGGYLQGENSYLYSIVLMIPSEEPEYVLYLTIKLPKEDDGTALPSIANPLLKRAMDLQDETIGNNQTEKSTAKVTIDSYVGMQSVDAANLAEKRGLDVIVIGNGEKITQQSIKAGIKVLPNEKIILIAKGDKSYMPDVSGWSKADLVKLGSILDIKVKFSGSGYCVNQSIQPYELITDQKSITFTLQENE
;
A
#
# COMPACT_ATOMS: atom_id res chain seq x y z
N LYS A 1 -28.06 2.84 3.94
CA LYS A 1 -27.63 1.62 4.62
C LYS A 1 -26.16 1.75 5.04
N TYR A 2 -25.23 2.13 4.14
CA TYR A 2 -23.85 2.48 4.45
C TYR A 2 -23.72 4.00 4.46
N SER A 3 -23.26 4.57 5.57
CA SER A 3 -23.24 6.01 5.77
C SER A 3 -22.19 6.41 6.82
N VAL A 4 -21.38 7.40 6.48
CA VAL A 4 -20.50 8.12 7.41
C VAL A 4 -20.85 9.60 7.26
N PRO A 5 -21.24 10.30 8.33
CA PRO A 5 -21.56 11.72 8.25
C PRO A 5 -20.42 12.55 7.67
N GLY A 6 -20.73 13.42 6.72
CA GLY A 6 -19.74 14.30 6.07
C GLY A 6 -19.03 13.70 4.86
N TYR A 7 -19.24 12.41 4.54
CA TYR A 7 -18.53 11.76 3.44
C TYR A 7 -19.48 11.00 2.51
N ASN A 8 -19.21 11.05 1.22
CA ASN A 8 -19.84 10.18 0.24
C ASN A 8 -19.12 8.81 0.21
N ILE A 9 -19.90 7.73 0.05
CA ILE A 9 -19.38 6.37 0.01
C ILE A 9 -19.78 5.71 -1.30
N SER A 10 -18.82 5.12 -2.02
CA SER A 10 -19.08 4.17 -3.08
C SER A 10 -19.08 2.75 -2.51
N ALA A 11 -20.13 1.98 -2.80
CA ALA A 11 -20.32 0.65 -2.23
C ALA A 11 -20.82 -0.36 -3.25
N LYS A 12 -20.32 -1.61 -3.19
CA LYS A 12 -20.81 -2.74 -3.97
C LYS A 12 -20.95 -3.98 -3.09
N THR A 13 -22.16 -4.50 -3.00
CA THR A 13 -22.44 -5.76 -2.30
C THR A 13 -22.26 -6.98 -3.20
N GLY A 14 -21.93 -8.11 -2.60
CA GLY A 14 -21.89 -9.41 -3.25
C GLY A 14 -22.56 -10.46 -2.35
N THR A 15 -23.22 -11.43 -2.97
CA THR A 15 -23.82 -12.58 -2.31
C THR A 15 -23.42 -13.84 -3.07
N ALA A 16 -22.90 -14.84 -2.36
CA ALA A 16 -22.51 -16.11 -2.94
C ALA A 16 -23.04 -17.26 -2.08
N GLN A 17 -23.46 -18.36 -2.71
CA GLN A 17 -23.80 -19.58 -1.99
C GLN A 17 -22.52 -20.25 -1.47
N VAL A 18 -22.60 -20.84 -0.28
CA VAL A 18 -21.47 -21.58 0.31
C VAL A 18 -21.51 -23.01 -0.19
N ALA A 19 -20.34 -23.50 -0.67
CA ALA A 19 -20.20 -24.88 -1.10
C ALA A 19 -20.39 -25.85 0.08
N SER A 20 -21.01 -27.01 -0.18
CA SER A 20 -21.14 -28.11 0.77
C SER A 20 -19.94 -29.06 0.65
N ASP A 21 -19.49 -29.61 1.77
CA ASP A 21 -18.41 -30.61 1.80
C ASP A 21 -18.78 -31.93 1.10
N THR A 22 -20.08 -32.18 0.90
CA THR A 22 -20.62 -33.36 0.20
C THR A 22 -20.94 -33.11 -1.27
N GLY A 23 -20.58 -31.94 -1.81
CA GLY A 23 -20.83 -31.50 -3.17
C GLY A 23 -22.09 -30.60 -3.28
N GLY A 24 -22.10 -29.74 -4.29
CA GLY A 24 -23.15 -28.73 -4.47
C GLY A 24 -23.02 -27.54 -3.49
N TYR A 25 -24.15 -26.91 -3.16
CA TYR A 25 -24.22 -25.76 -2.27
C TYR A 25 -25.07 -26.08 -1.04
N LEU A 26 -24.73 -25.44 0.08
CA LEU A 26 -25.55 -25.48 1.28
C LEU A 26 -26.95 -24.93 0.96
N GLN A 27 -27.99 -25.53 1.61
CA GLN A 27 -29.38 -25.12 1.45
C GLN A 27 -29.88 -24.45 2.73
N GLY A 28 -30.83 -23.52 2.59
CA GLY A 28 -31.43 -22.78 3.70
C GLY A 28 -31.13 -21.28 3.68
N GLU A 29 -31.84 -20.53 4.51
CA GLU A 29 -31.79 -19.07 4.52
C GLU A 29 -30.40 -18.49 4.89
N ASN A 30 -29.64 -19.19 5.73
CA ASN A 30 -28.35 -18.74 6.20
C ASN A 30 -27.15 -19.44 5.50
N SER A 31 -27.37 -19.94 4.27
CA SER A 31 -26.37 -20.70 3.50
C SER A 31 -25.51 -19.85 2.57
N TYR A 32 -25.37 -18.58 2.87
CA TYR A 32 -24.71 -17.60 2.01
C TYR A 32 -23.46 -16.98 2.64
N LEU A 33 -22.60 -16.50 1.76
CA LEU A 33 -21.52 -15.57 2.07
C LEU A 33 -21.95 -14.20 1.52
N TYR A 34 -22.06 -13.23 2.40
CA TYR A 34 -22.31 -11.85 2.05
C TYR A 34 -21.02 -11.05 2.07
N SER A 35 -20.84 -10.18 1.11
CA SER A 35 -19.67 -9.33 1.03
C SER A 35 -20.04 -7.89 0.68
N ILE A 36 -19.17 -6.97 1.05
CA ILE A 36 -19.22 -5.57 0.67
C ILE A 36 -17.81 -5.05 0.41
N VAL A 37 -17.65 -4.29 -0.65
CA VAL A 37 -16.52 -3.38 -0.88
C VAL A 37 -17.03 -1.97 -0.74
N LEU A 38 -16.34 -1.15 0.03
CA LEU A 38 -16.63 0.26 0.25
C LEU A 38 -15.39 1.09 -0.04
N MET A 39 -15.59 2.25 -0.64
CA MET A 39 -14.56 3.25 -0.89
C MET A 39 -15.02 4.57 -0.29
N ILE A 40 -14.15 5.24 0.45
CA ILE A 40 -14.45 6.51 1.11
C ILE A 40 -13.22 7.45 1.10
N PRO A 41 -13.38 8.76 0.77
CA PRO A 41 -14.52 9.36 0.07
C PRO A 41 -14.74 8.74 -1.33
N SER A 42 -15.94 8.84 -1.89
CA SER A 42 -16.26 8.22 -3.20
C SER A 42 -15.53 8.85 -4.38
N GLU A 43 -15.28 10.17 -4.31
CA GLU A 43 -14.67 10.96 -5.37
C GLU A 43 -13.15 10.77 -5.45
N GLU A 44 -12.49 10.71 -4.30
CA GLU A 44 -11.05 10.45 -4.14
C GLU A 44 -10.85 9.44 -3.01
N PRO A 45 -10.97 8.11 -3.28
CA PRO A 45 -10.90 7.11 -2.25
C PRO A 45 -9.56 7.07 -1.53
N GLU A 46 -9.58 7.28 -0.22
CA GLU A 46 -8.43 7.15 0.68
C GLU A 46 -8.42 5.82 1.40
N TYR A 47 -9.62 5.28 1.66
CA TYR A 47 -9.80 3.96 2.28
C TYR A 47 -10.66 3.07 1.41
N VAL A 48 -10.26 1.79 1.37
CA VAL A 48 -11.05 0.70 0.80
C VAL A 48 -11.28 -0.32 1.92
N LEU A 49 -12.56 -0.58 2.23
CA LEU A 49 -12.95 -1.59 3.20
C LEU A 49 -13.62 -2.75 2.49
N TYR A 50 -13.10 -3.96 2.68
CA TYR A 50 -13.73 -5.20 2.23
C TYR A 50 -14.12 -6.04 3.44
N LEU A 51 -15.41 -6.34 3.56
CA LEU A 51 -15.94 -7.21 4.62
C LEU A 51 -16.69 -8.39 4.02
N THR A 52 -16.60 -9.53 4.69
CA THR A 52 -17.39 -10.71 4.39
C THR A 52 -17.99 -11.29 5.67
N ILE A 53 -19.21 -11.80 5.57
CA ILE A 53 -19.85 -12.62 6.60
C ILE A 53 -20.26 -13.93 5.95
N LYS A 54 -19.74 -15.03 6.48
CA LYS A 54 -20.08 -16.39 6.03
C LYS A 54 -21.05 -17.02 7.01
N LEU A 55 -22.16 -17.57 6.51
CA LEU A 55 -23.15 -18.29 7.29
C LEU A 55 -23.66 -17.47 8.50
N PRO A 56 -24.19 -16.25 8.31
CA PRO A 56 -24.72 -15.47 9.42
C PRO A 56 -25.85 -16.24 10.11
N LYS A 57 -25.96 -16.10 11.43
CA LYS A 57 -27.04 -16.73 12.18
C LYS A 57 -28.41 -16.10 11.86
N GLU A 58 -28.39 -14.81 11.63
CA GLU A 58 -29.54 -14.01 11.23
C GLU A 58 -29.09 -13.07 10.10
N ASP A 59 -29.93 -12.92 9.09
CA ASP A 59 -29.66 -11.98 7.98
C ASP A 59 -30.87 -11.05 7.79
N ASP A 60 -30.87 -9.98 8.56
CA ASP A 60 -31.77 -8.84 8.38
C ASP A 60 -31.18 -7.75 7.47
N GLY A 61 -30.00 -8.02 6.90
CA GLY A 61 -29.25 -7.10 6.07
C GLY A 61 -28.64 -5.92 6.83
N THR A 62 -28.54 -5.96 8.16
CA THR A 62 -27.94 -4.91 9.01
C THR A 62 -26.54 -5.28 9.49
N ALA A 63 -26.17 -6.54 9.47
CA ALA A 63 -24.90 -7.04 10.02
C ALA A 63 -23.65 -6.37 9.39
N LEU A 64 -23.56 -6.31 8.07
CA LEU A 64 -22.44 -5.63 7.39
C LEU A 64 -22.41 -4.12 7.64
N PRO A 65 -23.54 -3.37 7.51
CA PRO A 65 -23.57 -1.95 7.85
C PRO A 65 -23.21 -1.63 9.31
N SER A 66 -23.64 -2.46 10.26
CA SER A 66 -23.36 -2.26 11.69
C SER A 66 -21.87 -2.36 12.04
N ILE A 67 -21.11 -3.11 11.23
CA ILE A 67 -19.65 -3.23 11.35
C ILE A 67 -18.95 -2.15 10.52
N ALA A 68 -19.37 -1.98 9.26
CA ALA A 68 -18.69 -1.10 8.31
C ALA A 68 -18.77 0.38 8.69
N ASN A 69 -19.95 0.87 9.08
CA ASN A 69 -20.16 2.30 9.36
C ASN A 69 -19.28 2.81 10.52
N PRO A 70 -19.21 2.16 11.70
CA PRO A 70 -18.36 2.63 12.79
C PRO A 70 -16.87 2.48 12.46
N LEU A 71 -16.45 1.45 11.71
CA LEU A 71 -15.05 1.31 11.27
C LEU A 71 -14.63 2.44 10.34
N LEU A 72 -15.44 2.73 9.31
CA LEU A 72 -15.17 3.83 8.38
C LEU A 72 -15.19 5.18 9.10
N LYS A 73 -16.20 5.39 9.98
CA LYS A 73 -16.25 6.62 10.78
C LYS A 73 -14.98 6.78 11.60
N ARG A 74 -14.53 5.72 12.31
CA ARG A 74 -13.31 5.79 13.13
C ARG A 74 -12.06 6.03 12.29
N ALA A 75 -11.97 5.43 11.09
CA ALA A 75 -10.87 5.69 10.17
C ALA A 75 -10.81 7.17 9.76
N MET A 76 -11.95 7.76 9.40
CA MET A 76 -12.03 9.17 9.03
C MET A 76 -11.77 10.09 10.23
N ASP A 77 -12.33 9.79 11.42
CA ASP A 77 -12.08 10.55 12.65
C ASP A 77 -10.59 10.56 13.01
N LEU A 78 -9.89 9.42 12.91
CA LEU A 78 -8.45 9.32 13.17
C LEU A 78 -7.63 10.14 12.18
N GLN A 79 -8.06 10.21 10.94
CA GLN A 79 -7.43 11.05 9.93
C GLN A 79 -7.61 12.53 10.29
N ASP A 80 -8.83 12.94 10.65
CA ASP A 80 -9.14 14.31 11.07
C ASP A 80 -8.40 14.68 12.37
N GLU A 81 -8.31 13.77 13.36
CA GLU A 81 -7.53 13.97 14.60
C GLU A 81 -6.03 14.11 14.31
N THR A 82 -5.49 13.37 13.35
CA THR A 82 -4.09 13.47 12.93
C THR A 82 -3.83 14.81 12.24
N ILE A 83 -4.81 15.36 11.52
CA ILE A 83 -4.78 16.68 10.91
C ILE A 83 -4.88 17.78 12.00
N GLY A 84 -5.72 17.56 13.03
CA GLY A 84 -5.99 18.56 14.11
C GLY A 84 -4.88 18.69 15.15
N ASN A 85 -4.09 17.64 15.42
CA ASN A 85 -3.04 17.63 16.45
C ASN A 85 -1.63 17.95 15.94
N ASN A 86 -1.41 18.00 14.64
CA ASN A 86 -0.17 18.44 14.05
C ASN A 86 -0.32 19.87 13.50
N GLN A 87 -0.17 20.87 14.35
CA GLN A 87 0.19 22.24 13.95
C GLN A 87 1.66 22.28 13.44
N THR A 88 1.95 21.47 12.49
CA THR A 88 2.89 21.65 11.40
C THR A 88 2.10 21.19 10.18
N GLU A 89 1.78 22.11 9.29
CA GLU A 89 1.03 21.86 8.07
C GLU A 89 1.69 20.71 7.27
N LYS A 90 1.34 19.45 7.58
CA LYS A 90 1.52 18.35 6.64
C LYS A 90 0.37 18.48 5.65
N SER A 91 0.63 19.25 4.61
CA SER A 91 -0.20 19.39 3.44
C SER A 91 -0.69 17.99 3.02
N THR A 92 -2.00 17.75 3.10
CA THR A 92 -2.68 16.60 2.48
C THR A 92 -2.70 16.74 0.94
N ALA A 93 -2.08 17.80 0.43
CA ALA A 93 -1.91 17.99 -1.00
C ALA A 93 -1.05 16.86 -1.57
N LYS A 94 -1.63 16.05 -2.45
CA LYS A 94 -0.90 15.01 -3.18
C LYS A 94 0.32 15.62 -3.89
N VAL A 95 1.44 14.96 -3.77
CA VAL A 95 2.70 15.32 -4.44
C VAL A 95 2.68 14.78 -5.85
N THR A 96 2.86 15.62 -6.85
CA THR A 96 3.02 15.15 -8.23
C THR A 96 4.48 14.76 -8.45
N ILE A 97 4.71 13.54 -8.91
CA ILE A 97 6.04 13.01 -9.21
C ILE A 97 6.63 13.73 -10.41
N ASP A 98 7.80 14.30 -10.24
CA ASP A 98 8.57 14.92 -11.31
C ASP A 98 9.31 13.85 -12.16
N SER A 99 9.84 14.22 -13.32
CA SER A 99 10.75 13.38 -14.08
C SER A 99 12.17 13.55 -13.54
N TYR A 100 12.67 12.54 -12.85
CA TYR A 100 14.04 12.53 -12.31
C TYR A 100 15.05 11.89 -13.27
N VAL A 101 14.57 11.11 -14.25
CA VAL A 101 15.42 10.44 -15.22
C VAL A 101 16.23 11.44 -16.05
N GLY A 102 17.53 11.23 -16.12
CA GLY A 102 18.51 12.13 -16.77
C GLY A 102 19.10 13.21 -15.88
N MET A 103 18.51 13.46 -14.69
CA MET A 103 19.06 14.42 -13.73
C MET A 103 20.31 13.85 -13.05
N GLN A 104 21.18 14.73 -12.55
CA GLN A 104 22.26 14.35 -11.64
C GLN A 104 21.66 13.69 -10.39
N SER A 105 22.25 12.60 -9.91
CA SER A 105 21.68 11.78 -8.83
C SER A 105 21.45 12.57 -7.54
N VAL A 106 22.37 13.46 -7.19
CA VAL A 106 22.27 14.33 -6.00
C VAL A 106 21.13 15.34 -6.15
N ASP A 107 21.04 15.98 -7.33
CA ASP A 107 19.99 16.98 -7.59
C ASP A 107 18.60 16.36 -7.62
N ALA A 108 18.47 15.16 -8.21
CA ALA A 108 17.24 14.40 -8.25
C ALA A 108 16.76 14.01 -6.83
N ALA A 109 17.68 13.52 -5.99
CA ALA A 109 17.36 13.19 -4.60
C ALA A 109 16.89 14.42 -3.82
N ASN A 110 17.68 15.52 -3.85
CA ASN A 110 17.34 16.77 -3.18
C ASN A 110 15.98 17.34 -3.66
N LEU A 111 15.69 17.25 -4.96
CA LEU A 111 14.42 17.73 -5.49
C LEU A 111 13.26 16.89 -5.00
N ALA A 112 13.40 15.55 -5.02
CA ALA A 112 12.37 14.64 -4.56
C ALA A 112 12.09 14.79 -3.05
N GLU A 113 13.14 14.94 -2.23
CA GLU A 113 13.00 15.21 -0.79
C GLU A 113 12.29 16.55 -0.53
N LYS A 114 12.65 17.62 -1.28
CA LYS A 114 11.96 18.93 -1.20
C LYS A 114 10.48 18.84 -1.58
N ARG A 115 10.10 17.87 -2.41
CA ARG A 115 8.72 17.56 -2.74
C ARG A 115 7.99 16.78 -1.64
N GLY A 116 8.70 16.38 -0.58
CA GLY A 116 8.14 15.62 0.55
C GLY A 116 8.05 14.12 0.26
N LEU A 117 8.94 13.59 -0.59
CA LEU A 117 9.05 12.15 -0.85
C LEU A 117 10.11 11.52 0.03
N ASP A 118 9.96 10.23 0.35
CA ASP A 118 11.00 9.40 0.96
C ASP A 118 11.86 8.79 -0.15
N VAL A 119 13.12 9.21 -0.26
CA VAL A 119 13.96 8.97 -1.44
C VAL A 119 15.03 7.94 -1.16
N ILE A 120 15.08 6.91 -2.01
CA ILE A 120 16.15 5.90 -2.00
C ILE A 120 16.87 5.94 -3.34
N VAL A 121 18.18 6.21 -3.33
CA VAL A 121 19.05 6.15 -4.52
C VAL A 121 19.85 4.85 -4.50
N ILE A 122 19.77 4.07 -5.57
CA ILE A 122 20.51 2.81 -5.73
C ILE A 122 21.48 2.94 -6.90
N GLY A 123 22.75 2.59 -6.65
CA GLY A 123 23.84 2.70 -7.62
C GLY A 123 24.73 3.91 -7.37
N ASN A 124 25.87 3.94 -8.06
CA ASN A 124 26.91 4.95 -7.92
C ASN A 124 27.09 5.80 -9.19
N GLY A 125 26.12 5.77 -10.10
CA GLY A 125 26.13 6.57 -11.32
C GLY A 125 25.88 8.05 -11.05
N GLU A 126 26.40 8.90 -11.93
CA GLU A 126 26.21 10.35 -11.84
C GLU A 126 24.77 10.77 -12.10
N LYS A 127 24.04 10.03 -12.95
CA LYS A 127 22.70 10.38 -13.40
C LYS A 127 21.69 9.29 -13.10
N ILE A 128 20.46 9.72 -12.81
CA ILE A 128 19.31 8.83 -12.67
C ILE A 128 18.93 8.24 -14.02
N THR A 129 18.84 6.92 -14.09
CA THR A 129 18.46 6.17 -15.28
C THR A 129 17.02 5.62 -15.22
N GLN A 130 16.51 5.39 -13.99
CA GLN A 130 15.17 4.88 -13.77
C GLN A 130 14.57 5.46 -12.47
N GLN A 131 13.25 5.54 -12.39
CA GLN A 131 12.50 5.88 -11.19
C GLN A 131 11.33 4.91 -11.00
N SER A 132 11.01 4.54 -9.75
CA SER A 132 10.01 3.52 -9.41
C SER A 132 8.57 3.97 -9.63
N ILE A 133 8.32 5.28 -9.63
CA ILE A 133 6.99 5.88 -9.85
C ILE A 133 7.10 6.79 -11.06
N LYS A 134 6.20 6.63 -12.03
CA LYS A 134 6.19 7.44 -13.27
C LYS A 134 5.93 8.92 -12.98
N ALA A 135 6.59 9.79 -13.74
CA ALA A 135 6.30 11.23 -13.70
C ALA A 135 4.83 11.52 -14.01
N GLY A 136 4.29 12.54 -13.36
CA GLY A 136 2.88 12.95 -13.46
C GLY A 136 1.92 12.20 -12.54
N ILE A 137 2.32 11.09 -11.92
CA ILE A 137 1.51 10.39 -10.91
C ILE A 137 1.44 11.23 -9.64
N LYS A 138 0.27 11.29 -9.03
CA LYS A 138 0.04 11.95 -7.74
C LYS A 138 0.09 10.92 -6.61
N VAL A 139 0.93 11.17 -5.62
CA VAL A 139 1.16 10.31 -4.45
C VAL A 139 0.94 11.08 -3.15
N LEU A 140 0.83 10.37 -2.05
CA LEU A 140 0.79 10.99 -0.72
C LEU A 140 2.17 11.55 -0.33
N PRO A 141 2.25 12.56 0.55
CA PRO A 141 3.51 12.96 1.16
C PRO A 141 4.19 11.77 1.86
N ASN A 142 5.53 11.77 1.87
CA ASN A 142 6.39 10.68 2.36
C ASN A 142 6.24 9.36 1.60
N GLU A 143 5.61 9.35 0.42
CA GLU A 143 5.63 8.17 -0.45
C GLU A 143 7.07 7.84 -0.83
N LYS A 144 7.42 6.55 -0.73
CA LYS A 144 8.77 6.07 -1.04
C LYS A 144 8.99 5.99 -2.54
N ILE A 145 9.99 6.72 -3.03
CA ILE A 145 10.45 6.66 -4.41
C ILE A 145 11.88 6.10 -4.49
N ILE A 146 12.09 5.14 -5.37
CA ILE A 146 13.38 4.54 -5.64
C ILE A 146 13.91 5.07 -6.97
N LEU A 147 15.12 5.60 -6.95
CA LEU A 147 15.82 6.16 -8.08
C LEU A 147 17.05 5.30 -8.37
N ILE A 148 17.25 4.87 -9.62
CA ILE A 148 18.44 4.12 -10.03
C ILE A 148 19.42 5.07 -10.68
N ALA A 149 20.59 5.20 -10.06
CA ALA A 149 21.77 5.87 -10.62
C ALA A 149 22.73 4.79 -11.16
N LYS A 150 22.44 4.26 -12.36
CA LYS A 150 23.20 3.13 -12.91
C LYS A 150 24.65 3.50 -13.17
N GLY A 151 25.54 2.85 -12.42
CA GLY A 151 27.00 2.91 -12.55
C GLY A 151 27.57 1.49 -12.64
N ASP A 152 28.80 1.32 -12.21
CA ASP A 152 29.50 0.04 -12.15
C ASP A 152 29.11 -0.82 -10.93
N LYS A 153 28.53 -0.20 -9.90
CA LYS A 153 28.14 -0.85 -8.64
C LYS A 153 26.75 -0.41 -8.18
N SER A 154 25.96 -1.37 -7.74
CA SER A 154 24.70 -1.14 -7.06
C SER A 154 24.69 -1.96 -5.76
N TYR A 155 24.36 -1.32 -4.66
CA TYR A 155 24.32 -1.95 -3.35
C TYR A 155 22.88 -2.06 -2.86
N MET A 156 22.58 -3.15 -2.16
CA MET A 156 21.29 -3.38 -1.56
C MET A 156 21.02 -2.37 -0.43
N PRO A 157 19.90 -1.63 -0.45
CA PRO A 157 19.55 -0.78 0.68
C PRO A 157 19.17 -1.60 1.91
N ASP A 158 19.24 -0.98 3.09
CA ASP A 158 18.55 -1.49 4.26
C ASP A 158 17.04 -1.26 4.07
N VAL A 159 16.29 -2.36 4.06
CA VAL A 159 14.83 -2.32 3.88
C VAL A 159 14.08 -2.70 5.16
N SER A 160 14.75 -2.67 6.32
CA SER A 160 14.12 -2.86 7.61
C SER A 160 12.97 -1.87 7.80
N GLY A 161 11.82 -2.35 8.23
CA GLY A 161 10.60 -1.54 8.40
C GLY A 161 9.86 -1.17 7.11
N TRP A 162 10.33 -1.60 5.92
CA TRP A 162 9.63 -1.30 4.68
C TRP A 162 8.34 -2.11 4.57
N SER A 163 7.33 -1.50 3.95
CA SER A 163 6.08 -2.17 3.62
C SER A 163 6.28 -3.20 2.50
N LYS A 164 5.40 -4.19 2.42
CA LYS A 164 5.39 -5.16 1.31
C LYS A 164 5.26 -4.47 -0.05
N ALA A 165 4.50 -3.36 -0.13
CA ALA A 165 4.33 -2.59 -1.37
C ALA A 165 5.65 -1.96 -1.82
N ASP A 166 6.44 -1.40 -0.90
CA ASP A 166 7.75 -0.81 -1.21
C ASP A 166 8.77 -1.86 -1.65
N LEU A 167 8.73 -3.05 -1.02
CA LEU A 167 9.58 -4.17 -1.41
C LEU A 167 9.23 -4.71 -2.82
N VAL A 168 7.96 -4.69 -3.20
CA VAL A 168 7.53 -5.02 -4.57
C VAL A 168 8.04 -3.96 -5.56
N LYS A 169 7.96 -2.66 -5.22
CA LYS A 169 8.55 -1.59 -6.05
C LYS A 169 10.06 -1.79 -6.23
N LEU A 170 10.76 -2.13 -5.15
CA LEU A 170 12.21 -2.41 -5.18
C LEU A 170 12.53 -3.55 -6.14
N GLY A 171 11.85 -4.69 -6.00
CA GLY A 171 12.05 -5.83 -6.89
C GLY A 171 11.76 -5.49 -8.35
N SER A 172 10.68 -4.73 -8.58
CA SER A 172 10.29 -4.33 -9.95
C SER A 172 11.32 -3.42 -10.62
N ILE A 173 11.86 -2.43 -9.90
CA ILE A 173 12.84 -1.48 -10.49
C ILE A 173 14.23 -2.11 -10.67
N LEU A 174 14.58 -3.10 -9.83
CA LEU A 174 15.83 -3.86 -9.94
C LEU A 174 15.73 -5.05 -10.90
N ASP A 175 14.54 -5.35 -11.43
CA ASP A 175 14.24 -6.55 -12.23
C ASP A 175 14.59 -7.85 -11.50
N ILE A 176 14.32 -7.90 -10.19
CA ILE A 176 14.58 -9.04 -9.30
C ILE A 176 13.25 -9.60 -8.80
N LYS A 177 13.06 -10.92 -8.89
CA LYS A 177 11.87 -11.59 -8.35
C LYS A 177 11.87 -11.55 -6.82
N VAL A 178 10.82 -11.00 -6.22
CA VAL A 178 10.66 -10.97 -4.76
C VAL A 178 9.87 -12.16 -4.24
N LYS A 179 10.30 -12.67 -3.09
CA LYS A 179 9.62 -13.70 -2.30
C LYS A 179 9.39 -13.16 -0.90
N PHE A 180 8.27 -13.55 -0.29
CA PHE A 180 7.90 -13.11 1.06
C PHE A 180 7.69 -14.32 1.97
N SER A 181 8.09 -14.17 3.23
CA SER A 181 7.76 -15.06 4.33
C SER A 181 7.18 -14.23 5.47
N GLY A 182 5.99 -14.56 5.96
CA GLY A 182 5.27 -13.79 6.99
C GLY A 182 4.42 -12.65 6.44
N SER A 183 3.94 -11.78 7.35
CA SER A 183 3.11 -10.61 7.08
C SER A 183 3.58 -9.40 7.88
N GLY A 184 3.16 -8.18 7.48
CA GLY A 184 3.56 -6.93 8.11
C GLY A 184 4.71 -6.22 7.41
N TYR A 185 5.72 -5.77 8.19
CA TYR A 185 6.86 -5.00 7.73
C TYR A 185 8.13 -5.85 7.66
N CYS A 186 9.08 -5.45 6.83
CA CYS A 186 10.33 -6.17 6.65
C CYS A 186 11.19 -6.15 7.92
N VAL A 187 11.59 -7.34 8.37
CA VAL A 187 12.53 -7.50 9.51
C VAL A 187 13.83 -8.16 9.07
N ASN A 188 13.86 -8.82 7.91
CA ASN A 188 15.07 -9.45 7.38
C ASN A 188 15.03 -9.55 5.86
N GLN A 189 16.20 -9.51 5.23
CA GLN A 189 16.41 -9.58 3.78
C GLN A 189 17.53 -10.56 3.45
N SER A 190 17.36 -11.36 2.38
CA SER A 190 18.34 -12.41 2.03
C SER A 190 19.61 -11.90 1.35
N ILE A 191 19.57 -10.72 0.75
CA ILE A 191 20.75 -9.94 0.32
C ILE A 191 20.96 -8.88 1.40
N GLN A 192 22.09 -8.92 2.09
CA GLN A 192 22.32 -8.04 3.25
C GLN A 192 22.39 -6.55 2.84
N PRO A 193 22.03 -5.62 3.76
CA PRO A 193 22.26 -4.20 3.54
C PRO A 193 23.70 -3.93 3.13
N TYR A 194 23.87 -3.07 2.11
CA TYR A 194 25.16 -2.68 1.54
C TYR A 194 25.95 -3.80 0.84
N GLU A 195 25.35 -4.98 0.67
CA GLU A 195 25.89 -6.02 -0.17
C GLU A 195 25.72 -5.65 -1.66
N LEU A 196 26.71 -6.00 -2.48
CA LEU A 196 26.69 -5.72 -3.91
C LEU A 196 25.58 -6.55 -4.58
N ILE A 197 24.70 -5.86 -5.30
CA ILE A 197 23.70 -6.51 -6.14
C ILE A 197 24.39 -6.98 -7.42
N THR A 198 24.46 -8.29 -7.58
CA THR A 198 24.98 -8.94 -8.77
C THR A 198 23.82 -9.58 -9.57
N ASP A 199 24.05 -10.68 -10.27
CA ASP A 199 23.04 -11.34 -11.10
C ASP A 199 22.00 -12.18 -10.31
N GLN A 200 21.56 -11.66 -9.16
CA GLN A 200 20.54 -12.32 -8.35
C GLN A 200 19.20 -12.33 -9.09
N LYS A 201 18.64 -13.55 -9.26
CA LYS A 201 17.31 -13.73 -9.88
C LYS A 201 16.16 -13.57 -8.91
N SER A 202 16.41 -13.69 -7.61
CA SER A 202 15.38 -13.51 -6.58
C SER A 202 15.96 -13.06 -5.25
N ILE A 203 15.14 -12.31 -4.50
CA ILE A 203 15.40 -11.91 -3.11
C ILE A 203 14.22 -12.34 -2.24
N THR A 204 14.51 -12.77 -1.01
CA THR A 204 13.51 -13.15 -0.02
C THR A 204 13.51 -12.13 1.10
N PHE A 205 12.31 -11.65 1.46
CA PHE A 205 12.07 -10.77 2.60
C PHE A 205 11.26 -11.51 3.66
N THR A 206 11.69 -11.42 4.92
CA THR A 206 10.91 -11.87 6.06
C THR A 206 10.15 -10.69 6.62
N LEU A 207 8.83 -10.85 6.74
CA LEU A 207 7.92 -9.83 7.27
C LEU A 207 7.41 -10.24 8.63
N GLN A 208 7.21 -9.26 9.52
CA GLN A 208 6.61 -9.43 10.83
C GLN A 208 5.66 -8.28 11.13
N GLU A 209 4.56 -8.56 11.79
CA GLU A 209 3.63 -7.55 12.27
C GLU A 209 4.27 -6.79 13.43
N ASN A 210 4.03 -5.49 13.52
CA ASN A 210 4.43 -4.71 14.69
C ASN A 210 3.52 -5.13 15.87
N GLU A 211 4.13 -5.50 16.98
CA GLU A 211 3.44 -5.72 18.26
C GLU A 211 2.86 -4.42 18.82
#